data_af7e993bc8e4738ce45ed7f4b3ed6133
#
_entry.id   af7e993bc8e4738ce45ed7f4b3ed6133
#
_cell.length_a   1.000
_cell.length_b   1.000
_cell.length_c   1.000
_cell.angle_alpha   90.00
_cell.angle_beta   90.00
_cell.angle_gamma   90.00
#
_symmetry.space_group_name_H-M   'P 1'
#
loop_
_entity.id
_entity.type
_entity.pdbx_description
1 polymer ?
#
loop_
_entity_poly.entity_id
_entity_poly.type
_entity_poly.pdbx_seq_one_letter_code
_entity_poly.pdbx_strand_id
1 'polypeptide(L)'
;MKIGRVVVHPLRLPLPRPLKTSIHDIRAVDTVLVELQGDGGAVGSGYCFVFGERRARALQALVEDLAPLYEGQDATATRATFDRAWRSINFLGHAGLAVMALAALDTACWDLAAQAAGLPLWRFLGAASNRVPTYASSGLWLDRSIDELVTEAQGFLAAGHRAMKMRLGRSHADDLARARALRAALGPDVKLLADVNQGWDVATAIRTGLALEEIALFWLEEPVAYEDLEGSARVAAALVTPIASGESEYGWLGMKRYLDARAADILMPDLQRMGGITGYLRAVELCAGYQWPVSSHLFMESSGPVLATAPHGVILEHMDWWESLFDDRLPVVDGAVVLPDRPGIGLGLNRAALARYRA
;
A
#
# COMPACT_ATOMS: atom_id res chain seq x y z
N MET A 1 -9.69 2.45 -27.46
CA MET A 1 -8.21 2.15 -27.51
C MET A 1 -8.02 0.68 -27.18
N LYS A 2 -7.32 -0.06 -28.05
CA LYS A 2 -6.99 -1.47 -27.76
C LYS A 2 -5.61 -1.57 -27.13
N ILE A 3 -5.44 -2.53 -26.24
CA ILE A 3 -4.15 -2.91 -25.69
C ILE A 3 -3.41 -3.70 -26.76
N GLY A 4 -2.32 -3.16 -27.30
CA GLY A 4 -1.57 -3.79 -28.39
C GLY A 4 -0.53 -4.78 -27.87
N ARG A 5 0.22 -4.41 -26.83
CA ARG A 5 1.31 -5.21 -26.29
C ARG A 5 1.49 -4.99 -24.79
N VAL A 6 1.88 -6.06 -24.10
CA VAL A 6 2.35 -6.01 -22.71
C VAL A 6 3.88 -6.10 -22.68
N VAL A 7 4.53 -5.19 -21.96
CA VAL A 7 5.98 -5.22 -21.73
C VAL A 7 6.25 -5.37 -20.23
N VAL A 8 7.10 -6.32 -19.87
CA VAL A 8 7.41 -6.65 -18.48
C VAL A 8 8.86 -6.29 -18.16
N HIS A 9 9.06 -5.56 -17.07
CA HIS A 9 10.37 -5.12 -16.60
C HIS A 9 10.65 -5.70 -15.20
N PRO A 10 11.49 -6.74 -15.09
CA PRO A 10 12.01 -7.16 -13.79
C PRO A 10 13.03 -6.12 -13.31
N LEU A 11 12.84 -5.62 -12.10
CA LEU A 11 13.66 -4.57 -11.49
C LEU A 11 14.08 -4.97 -10.08
N ARG A 12 15.29 -4.57 -9.69
CA ARG A 12 15.79 -4.68 -8.33
C ARG A 12 16.19 -3.31 -7.82
N LEU A 13 15.43 -2.77 -6.87
CA LEU A 13 15.69 -1.46 -6.27
C LEU A 13 16.44 -1.67 -4.94
N PRO A 14 17.75 -1.40 -4.88
CA PRO A 14 18.49 -1.48 -3.63
C PRO A 14 18.04 -0.38 -2.68
N LEU A 15 17.83 -0.72 -1.41
CA LEU A 15 17.58 0.28 -0.38
C LEU A 15 18.91 0.93 0.04
N PRO A 16 18.94 2.25 0.28
CA PRO A 16 20.16 2.95 0.72
C PRO A 16 20.73 2.38 2.01
N ARG A 17 19.88 1.90 2.90
CA ARG A 17 20.22 1.20 4.14
C ARG A 17 19.25 0.03 4.33
N PRO A 18 19.72 -1.16 4.77
CA PRO A 18 18.82 -2.25 5.14
C PRO A 18 17.80 -1.80 6.19
N LEU A 19 16.59 -2.31 6.09
CA LEU A 19 15.49 -1.97 6.98
C LEU A 19 15.10 -3.20 7.81
N LYS A 20 14.72 -2.98 9.07
CA LYS A 20 14.20 -4.03 9.94
C LYS A 20 12.80 -3.73 10.43
N THR A 21 11.93 -4.71 10.30
CA THR A 21 10.67 -4.83 11.02
C THR A 21 10.76 -5.97 12.04
N SER A 22 9.70 -6.28 12.77
CA SER A 22 9.68 -7.43 13.69
C SER A 22 9.89 -8.77 12.97
N ILE A 23 9.51 -8.87 11.69
CA ILE A 23 9.51 -10.14 10.92
C ILE A 23 10.37 -10.10 9.66
N HIS A 24 10.89 -8.94 9.24
CA HIS A 24 11.64 -8.79 7.99
C HIS A 24 12.99 -8.08 8.16
N ASP A 25 13.99 -8.51 7.37
CA ASP A 25 15.24 -7.79 7.10
C ASP A 25 15.27 -7.53 5.58
N ILE A 26 15.09 -6.27 5.16
CA ILE A 26 14.86 -5.86 3.78
C ILE A 26 16.07 -5.08 3.28
N ARG A 27 16.68 -5.53 2.18
CA ARG A 27 17.87 -4.89 1.57
C ARG A 27 17.61 -4.33 0.19
N ALA A 28 16.59 -4.86 -0.49
CA ALA A 28 16.16 -4.44 -1.81
C ALA A 28 14.68 -4.77 -2.00
N VAL A 29 14.02 -4.04 -2.88
CA VAL A 29 12.66 -4.30 -3.32
C VAL A 29 12.73 -4.89 -4.73
N ASP A 30 12.39 -6.16 -4.87
CA ASP A 30 12.38 -6.86 -6.16
C ASP A 30 11.00 -6.64 -6.81
N THR A 31 10.95 -5.85 -7.86
CA THR A 31 9.73 -5.31 -8.48
C THR A 31 9.55 -5.85 -9.89
N VAL A 32 8.33 -6.18 -10.26
CA VAL A 32 7.93 -6.46 -11.64
C VAL A 32 7.02 -5.33 -12.11
N LEU A 33 7.54 -4.46 -12.98
CA LEU A 33 6.80 -3.36 -13.57
C LEU A 33 6.24 -3.79 -14.93
N VAL A 34 5.02 -3.39 -15.21
CA VAL A 34 4.28 -3.71 -16.45
C VAL A 34 3.95 -2.41 -17.18
N GLU A 35 4.14 -2.41 -18.49
CA GLU A 35 3.60 -1.40 -19.40
C GLU A 35 2.58 -2.05 -20.34
N LEU A 36 1.37 -1.50 -20.40
CA LEU A 36 0.38 -1.80 -21.41
C LEU A 36 0.40 -0.74 -22.51
N GLN A 37 0.86 -1.10 -23.71
CA GLN A 37 0.95 -0.19 -24.84
C GLN A 37 -0.39 -0.17 -25.60
N GLY A 38 -1.03 0.99 -25.65
CA GLY A 38 -2.24 1.21 -26.44
C GLY A 38 -1.95 1.46 -27.91
N ASP A 39 -2.88 1.10 -28.80
CA ASP A 39 -2.79 1.34 -30.25
C ASP A 39 -2.74 2.84 -30.62
N GLY A 40 -3.11 3.75 -29.72
CA GLY A 40 -3.00 5.20 -29.84
C GLY A 40 -1.67 5.78 -29.32
N GLY A 41 -0.70 4.95 -28.91
CA GLY A 41 0.62 5.39 -28.41
C GLY A 41 0.66 5.72 -26.90
N ALA A 42 -0.47 5.70 -26.21
CA ALA A 42 -0.51 5.82 -24.76
C ALA A 42 0.05 4.55 -24.08
N VAL A 43 0.63 4.70 -22.90
CA VAL A 43 1.23 3.59 -22.15
C VAL A 43 0.74 3.65 -20.69
N GLY A 44 -0.07 2.67 -20.31
CA GLY A 44 -0.44 2.49 -18.91
C GLY A 44 0.60 1.68 -18.15
N SER A 45 0.85 2.03 -16.90
CA SER A 45 1.85 1.39 -16.05
C SER A 45 1.26 0.86 -14.74
N GLY A 46 1.80 -0.24 -14.27
CA GLY A 46 1.49 -0.84 -12.98
C GLY A 46 2.65 -1.70 -12.52
N TYR A 47 2.71 -2.01 -11.24
CA TYR A 47 3.78 -2.85 -10.72
C TYR A 47 3.32 -3.68 -9.54
N CYS A 48 4.06 -4.75 -9.29
CA CYS A 48 3.97 -5.57 -8.09
C CYS A 48 5.38 -5.90 -7.60
N PHE A 49 5.52 -6.35 -6.37
CA PHE A 49 6.83 -6.61 -5.78
C PHE A 49 6.82 -7.79 -4.82
N VAL A 50 8.02 -8.30 -4.57
CA VAL A 50 8.30 -9.28 -3.51
C VAL A 50 9.68 -9.00 -2.92
N PHE A 51 9.99 -9.64 -1.80
CA PHE A 51 11.35 -9.67 -1.27
C PHE A 51 12.03 -10.98 -1.68
N GLY A 52 13.10 -10.87 -2.46
CA GLY A 52 13.93 -11.98 -2.88
C GLY A 52 13.84 -12.31 -4.37
N GLU A 53 14.99 -12.32 -5.01
CA GLU A 53 15.18 -12.47 -6.46
C GLU A 53 14.50 -13.73 -7.06
N ARG A 54 14.58 -14.88 -6.35
CA ARG A 54 13.94 -16.12 -6.83
C ARG A 54 12.41 -15.99 -6.87
N ARG A 55 11.83 -15.30 -5.88
CA ARG A 55 10.39 -15.04 -5.84
C ARG A 55 9.98 -14.03 -6.91
N ALA A 56 10.85 -13.03 -7.18
CA ALA A 56 10.62 -12.06 -8.25
C ALA A 56 10.55 -12.73 -9.63
N ARG A 57 11.43 -13.71 -9.91
CA ARG A 57 11.35 -14.50 -11.14
C ARG A 57 10.05 -15.30 -11.26
N ALA A 58 9.57 -15.89 -10.18
CA ALA A 58 8.29 -16.59 -10.18
C ALA A 58 7.12 -15.62 -10.41
N LEU A 59 7.18 -14.44 -9.78
CA LEU A 59 6.18 -13.38 -9.98
C LEU A 59 6.19 -12.88 -11.43
N GLN A 60 7.36 -12.63 -12.02
CA GLN A 60 7.52 -12.26 -13.42
C GLN A 60 6.88 -13.29 -14.36
N ALA A 61 7.18 -14.57 -14.16
CA ALA A 61 6.62 -15.64 -14.98
C ALA A 61 5.09 -15.66 -14.94
N LEU A 62 4.48 -15.39 -13.78
CA LEU A 62 3.03 -15.29 -13.66
C LEU A 62 2.46 -14.04 -14.35
N VAL A 63 3.17 -12.91 -14.29
CA VAL A 63 2.78 -11.71 -15.04
C VAL A 63 2.80 -11.99 -16.55
N GLU A 64 3.86 -12.65 -17.04
CA GLU A 64 4.01 -13.03 -18.46
C GLU A 64 2.95 -14.05 -18.92
N ASP A 65 2.55 -14.98 -18.05
CA ASP A 65 1.48 -15.95 -18.28
C ASP A 65 0.10 -15.28 -18.41
N LEU A 66 -0.16 -14.25 -17.58
CA LEU A 66 -1.42 -13.53 -17.60
C LEU A 66 -1.50 -12.43 -18.67
N ALA A 67 -0.36 -11.93 -19.16
CA ALA A 67 -0.28 -10.81 -20.11
C ALA A 67 -1.14 -11.02 -21.38
N PRO A 68 -1.20 -12.23 -22.03
CA PRO A 68 -2.02 -12.46 -23.21
C PRO A 68 -3.54 -12.24 -22.99
N LEU A 69 -4.01 -12.29 -21.75
CA LEU A 69 -5.42 -12.02 -21.41
C LEU A 69 -5.80 -10.54 -21.58
N TYR A 70 -4.80 -9.65 -21.58
CA TYR A 70 -4.96 -8.21 -21.73
C TYR A 70 -4.77 -7.76 -23.17
N GLU A 71 -3.89 -8.42 -23.95
CA GLU A 71 -3.60 -8.06 -25.33
C GLU A 71 -4.85 -8.18 -26.22
N GLY A 72 -5.05 -7.21 -27.11
CA GLY A 72 -6.21 -7.11 -27.99
C GLY A 72 -7.51 -6.64 -27.33
N GLN A 73 -7.54 -6.48 -25.99
CA GLN A 73 -8.73 -6.02 -25.27
C GLN A 73 -8.91 -4.51 -25.39
N ASP A 74 -10.15 -4.06 -25.22
CA ASP A 74 -10.43 -2.64 -25.04
C ASP A 74 -9.93 -2.18 -23.65
N ALA A 75 -9.05 -1.19 -23.64
CA ALA A 75 -8.47 -0.64 -22.41
C ALA A 75 -9.55 -0.13 -21.43
N THR A 76 -10.70 0.33 -21.92
CA THR A 76 -11.79 0.83 -21.07
C THR A 76 -12.64 -0.28 -20.46
N ALA A 77 -12.50 -1.53 -20.94
CA ALA A 77 -13.21 -2.69 -20.39
C ALA A 77 -12.48 -3.29 -19.16
N THR A 78 -11.98 -2.43 -18.25
CA THR A 78 -11.14 -2.80 -17.11
C THR A 78 -11.73 -3.91 -16.25
N ARG A 79 -12.97 -3.75 -15.76
CA ARG A 79 -13.64 -4.75 -14.90
C ARG A 79 -13.87 -6.09 -15.61
N ALA A 80 -14.25 -6.07 -16.87
CA ALA A 80 -14.49 -7.31 -17.65
C ALA A 80 -13.18 -8.07 -17.90
N THR A 81 -12.08 -7.35 -18.16
CA THR A 81 -10.75 -7.92 -18.34
C THR A 81 -10.23 -8.50 -17.02
N PHE A 82 -10.38 -7.76 -15.92
CA PHE A 82 -10.08 -8.27 -14.58
C PHE A 82 -10.84 -9.56 -14.27
N ASP A 83 -12.15 -9.58 -14.46
CA ASP A 83 -12.98 -10.76 -14.12
C ASP A 83 -12.60 -12.00 -14.94
N ARG A 84 -12.17 -11.82 -16.19
CA ARG A 84 -11.64 -12.90 -17.01
C ARG A 84 -10.31 -13.41 -16.46
N ALA A 85 -9.37 -12.51 -16.15
CA ALA A 85 -8.08 -12.86 -15.59
C ALA A 85 -8.21 -13.46 -14.18
N TRP A 86 -9.10 -12.93 -13.35
CA TRP A 86 -9.43 -13.51 -12.03
C TRP A 86 -9.92 -14.95 -12.15
N ARG A 87 -10.83 -15.24 -13.09
CA ARG A 87 -11.30 -16.61 -13.33
C ARG A 87 -10.20 -17.53 -13.85
N SER A 88 -9.25 -17.04 -14.63
CA SER A 88 -8.17 -17.87 -15.18
C SER A 88 -7.25 -18.43 -14.09
N ILE A 89 -7.07 -17.71 -12.99
CA ILE A 89 -6.23 -18.17 -11.87
C ILE A 89 -6.98 -19.02 -10.83
N ASN A 90 -8.23 -19.41 -11.11
CA ASN A 90 -9.05 -20.13 -10.13
C ASN A 90 -8.41 -21.45 -9.64
N PHE A 91 -7.71 -22.17 -10.51
CA PHE A 91 -7.01 -23.41 -10.13
C PHE A 91 -5.79 -23.14 -9.23
N LEU A 92 -5.12 -21.99 -9.41
CA LEU A 92 -3.98 -21.57 -8.56
C LEU A 92 -4.45 -21.06 -7.20
N GLY A 93 -5.72 -20.63 -7.11
CA GLY A 93 -6.28 -19.95 -5.94
C GLY A 93 -6.12 -18.43 -6.01
N HIS A 94 -7.01 -17.74 -5.32
CA HIS A 94 -7.09 -16.28 -5.31
C HIS A 94 -6.25 -15.68 -4.16
N ALA A 95 -4.97 -16.07 -4.09
CA ALA A 95 -4.01 -15.59 -3.10
C ALA A 95 -2.57 -15.69 -3.64
N GLY A 96 -1.63 -15.06 -2.94
CA GLY A 96 -0.21 -15.15 -3.26
C GLY A 96 0.18 -14.52 -4.59
N LEU A 97 1.22 -15.08 -5.21
CA LEU A 97 1.86 -14.49 -6.40
C LEU A 97 0.91 -14.32 -7.60
N ALA A 98 -0.09 -15.19 -7.75
CA ALA A 98 -1.03 -15.10 -8.86
C ALA A 98 -1.89 -13.80 -8.78
N VAL A 99 -2.35 -13.45 -7.59
CA VAL A 99 -3.11 -12.21 -7.36
C VAL A 99 -2.22 -10.97 -7.46
N MET A 100 -0.97 -11.07 -6.97
CA MET A 100 0.01 -9.98 -7.11
C MET A 100 0.36 -9.71 -8.58
N ALA A 101 0.52 -10.76 -9.40
CA ALA A 101 0.77 -10.64 -10.83
C ALA A 101 -0.40 -9.96 -11.56
N LEU A 102 -1.63 -10.39 -11.24
CA LEU A 102 -2.85 -9.77 -11.74
C LEU A 102 -2.92 -8.28 -11.42
N ALA A 103 -2.48 -7.89 -10.22
CA ALA A 103 -2.56 -6.51 -9.75
C ALA A 103 -1.75 -5.54 -10.61
N ALA A 104 -0.55 -5.92 -11.04
CA ALA A 104 0.29 -5.09 -11.90
C ALA A 104 -0.40 -4.83 -13.26
N LEU A 105 -0.99 -5.87 -13.86
CA LEU A 105 -1.70 -5.80 -15.13
C LEU A 105 -3.00 -4.99 -15.01
N ASP A 106 -3.79 -5.20 -13.97
CA ASP A 106 -5.03 -4.47 -13.72
C ASP A 106 -4.77 -2.98 -13.49
N THR A 107 -3.77 -2.65 -12.67
CA THR A 107 -3.37 -1.27 -12.42
C THR A 107 -2.93 -0.57 -13.70
N ALA A 108 -2.09 -1.21 -14.52
CA ALA A 108 -1.68 -0.69 -15.81
C ALA A 108 -2.87 -0.49 -16.77
N CYS A 109 -3.87 -1.39 -16.73
CA CYS A 109 -5.09 -1.28 -17.51
C CYS A 109 -5.93 -0.06 -17.12
N TRP A 110 -6.09 0.21 -15.82
CA TRP A 110 -6.79 1.40 -15.33
C TRP A 110 -6.05 2.70 -15.68
N ASP A 111 -4.72 2.71 -15.57
CA ASP A 111 -3.90 3.84 -15.99
C ASP A 111 -4.09 4.14 -17.48
N LEU A 112 -4.01 3.11 -18.35
CA LEU A 112 -4.23 3.24 -19.78
C LEU A 112 -5.66 3.70 -20.11
N ALA A 113 -6.67 3.18 -19.40
CA ALA A 113 -8.07 3.57 -19.58
C ALA A 113 -8.29 5.05 -19.27
N ALA A 114 -7.72 5.54 -18.17
CA ALA A 114 -7.79 6.95 -17.79
C ALA A 114 -7.07 7.86 -18.80
N GLN A 115 -5.90 7.43 -19.32
CA GLN A 115 -5.20 8.12 -20.40
C GLN A 115 -6.05 8.16 -21.68
N ALA A 116 -6.70 7.05 -22.05
CA ALA A 116 -7.60 6.99 -23.20
C ALA A 116 -8.80 7.94 -23.07
N ALA A 117 -9.27 8.15 -21.85
CA ALA A 117 -10.34 9.10 -21.54
C ALA A 117 -9.85 10.57 -21.43
N GLY A 118 -8.53 10.81 -21.46
CA GLY A 118 -7.94 12.15 -21.28
C GLY A 118 -8.11 12.69 -19.85
N LEU A 119 -8.32 11.83 -18.85
CA LEU A 119 -8.60 12.19 -17.47
C LEU A 119 -7.49 11.69 -16.53
N PRO A 120 -7.15 12.46 -15.46
CA PRO A 120 -6.40 11.93 -14.35
C PRO A 120 -7.14 10.73 -13.74
N LEU A 121 -6.39 9.73 -13.28
CA LEU A 121 -6.98 8.49 -12.75
C LEU A 121 -7.95 8.76 -11.59
N TRP A 122 -7.61 9.68 -10.67
CA TRP A 122 -8.50 10.04 -9.57
C TRP A 122 -9.86 10.59 -10.04
N ARG A 123 -9.87 11.43 -11.12
CA ARG A 123 -11.12 11.91 -11.74
C ARG A 123 -11.86 10.82 -12.50
N PHE A 124 -11.11 10.00 -13.21
CA PHE A 124 -11.70 8.88 -13.96
C PHE A 124 -12.41 7.89 -13.04
N LEU A 125 -11.89 7.73 -11.82
CA LEU A 125 -12.52 6.94 -10.75
C LEU A 125 -13.69 7.65 -10.05
N GLY A 126 -13.89 8.96 -10.27
CA GLY A 126 -15.00 9.72 -9.73
C GLY A 126 -14.71 10.51 -8.44
N ALA A 127 -13.44 10.69 -8.07
CA ALA A 127 -13.08 11.51 -6.92
C ALA A 127 -13.34 13.00 -7.18
N ALA A 128 -13.73 13.74 -6.12
CA ALA A 128 -13.98 15.17 -6.17
C ALA A 128 -12.75 16.04 -5.88
N SER A 129 -11.69 15.46 -5.31
CA SER A 129 -10.47 16.16 -4.90
C SER A 129 -9.25 15.30 -5.22
N ASN A 130 -8.15 15.97 -5.58
CA ASN A 130 -6.85 15.34 -5.76
C ASN A 130 -5.96 15.39 -4.51
N ARG A 131 -6.47 15.87 -3.37
CA ARG A 131 -5.75 15.93 -2.10
C ARG A 131 -6.17 14.76 -1.22
N VAL A 132 -5.20 13.94 -0.84
CA VAL A 132 -5.42 12.76 0.02
C VAL A 132 -4.57 12.91 1.28
N PRO A 133 -5.16 12.97 2.48
CA PRO A 133 -4.39 12.98 3.73
C PRO A 133 -3.38 11.83 3.76
N THR A 134 -2.15 12.08 4.25
CA THR A 134 -1.08 11.08 4.17
C THR A 134 -0.22 11.03 5.42
N TYR A 135 0.40 9.87 5.66
CA TYR A 135 1.41 9.68 6.70
C TYR A 135 2.73 9.20 6.11
N ALA A 136 3.85 9.67 6.69
CA ALA A 136 5.18 9.20 6.32
C ALA A 136 5.40 7.78 6.87
N SER A 137 5.82 6.85 6.01
CA SER A 137 6.11 5.46 6.36
C SER A 137 7.52 5.00 5.97
N SER A 138 8.28 5.83 5.26
CA SER A 138 9.63 5.53 4.75
C SER A 138 10.75 5.65 5.80
N GLY A 139 10.42 5.74 7.08
CA GLY A 139 11.39 5.90 8.15
C GLY A 139 10.90 5.34 9.48
N LEU A 140 11.53 5.77 10.56
CA LEU A 140 11.23 5.38 11.94
C LEU A 140 11.28 3.85 12.15
N TRP A 141 12.25 3.21 11.47
CA TRP A 141 12.42 1.77 11.44
C TRP A 141 12.88 1.19 12.76
N LEU A 142 12.65 -0.10 12.96
CA LEU A 142 12.88 -0.81 14.21
C LEU A 142 14.35 -0.79 14.64
N ASP A 143 15.30 -0.80 13.72
CA ASP A 143 16.75 -0.79 13.98
C ASP A 143 17.34 0.58 14.32
N ARG A 144 16.56 1.66 14.27
CA ARG A 144 17.01 3.02 14.58
C ARG A 144 17.14 3.25 16.09
N SER A 145 18.13 4.05 16.51
CA SER A 145 18.21 4.62 17.85
C SER A 145 17.11 5.66 18.07
N ILE A 146 16.85 6.03 19.31
CA ILE A 146 15.86 7.08 19.64
C ILE A 146 16.26 8.42 19.02
N ASP A 147 17.52 8.79 19.02
CA ASP A 147 18.01 10.04 18.44
C ASP A 147 17.82 10.06 16.90
N GLU A 148 18.09 8.93 16.24
CA GLU A 148 17.81 8.78 14.80
C GLU A 148 16.31 8.91 14.52
N LEU A 149 15.44 8.29 15.33
CA LEU A 149 13.99 8.40 15.19
C LEU A 149 13.51 9.85 15.29
N VAL A 150 13.99 10.59 16.31
CA VAL A 150 13.61 12.00 16.51
C VAL A 150 14.06 12.85 15.33
N THR A 151 15.30 12.62 14.85
CA THR A 151 15.84 13.33 13.69
C THR A 151 15.05 13.06 12.42
N GLU A 152 14.73 11.80 12.12
CA GLU A 152 13.91 11.42 10.97
C GLU A 152 12.50 12.02 11.06
N ALA A 153 11.88 11.97 12.25
CA ALA A 153 10.53 12.52 12.48
C ALA A 153 10.48 14.04 12.24
N GLN A 154 11.49 14.78 12.69
CA GLN A 154 11.61 16.21 12.42
C GLN A 154 11.80 16.49 10.91
N GLY A 155 12.55 15.64 10.22
CA GLY A 155 12.69 15.68 8.76
C GLY A 155 11.34 15.53 8.05
N PHE A 156 10.49 14.61 8.47
CA PHE A 156 9.14 14.43 7.91
C PHE A 156 8.25 15.66 8.16
N LEU A 157 8.32 16.27 9.34
CA LEU A 157 7.59 17.53 9.60
C LEU A 157 8.05 18.65 8.66
N ALA A 158 9.37 18.80 8.47
CA ALA A 158 9.94 19.79 7.56
C ALA A 158 9.55 19.53 6.09
N ALA A 159 9.37 18.25 5.70
CA ALA A 159 8.89 17.84 4.38
C ALA A 159 7.36 17.99 4.21
N GLY A 160 6.64 18.52 5.19
CA GLY A 160 5.21 18.81 5.10
C GLY A 160 4.27 17.74 5.64
N HIS A 161 4.78 16.62 6.15
CA HIS A 161 3.95 15.59 6.80
C HIS A 161 3.38 16.10 8.13
N ARG A 162 2.19 15.61 8.49
CA ARG A 162 1.50 15.86 9.77
C ARG A 162 1.11 14.56 10.47
N ALA A 163 1.49 13.44 9.88
CA ALA A 163 1.30 12.10 10.39
C ALA A 163 2.52 11.24 10.01
N MET A 164 2.91 10.30 10.86
CA MET A 164 4.02 9.40 10.59
C MET A 164 3.91 8.10 11.37
N LYS A 165 4.44 7.01 10.81
CA LYS A 165 4.38 5.66 11.36
C LYS A 165 5.74 5.22 11.88
N MET A 166 5.82 4.84 13.17
CA MET A 166 6.99 4.20 13.78
C MET A 166 6.84 2.69 13.80
N ARG A 167 7.96 1.96 13.89
CA ARG A 167 7.95 0.50 14.06
C ARG A 167 8.24 0.14 15.53
N LEU A 168 7.42 -0.82 16.03
CA LEU A 168 7.51 -1.42 17.37
C LEU A 168 7.80 -2.93 17.27
N GLY A 169 8.05 -3.60 18.41
CA GLY A 169 8.26 -5.04 18.50
C GLY A 169 9.66 -5.45 18.95
N ARG A 170 10.40 -4.55 19.65
CA ARG A 170 11.68 -4.91 20.28
C ARG A 170 11.46 -5.53 21.66
N SER A 171 10.94 -4.75 22.58
CA SER A 171 10.52 -5.15 23.93
C SER A 171 9.54 -4.12 24.48
N HIS A 172 8.71 -4.52 25.44
CA HIS A 172 7.77 -3.61 26.10
C HIS A 172 8.41 -2.30 26.58
N ALA A 173 9.55 -2.37 27.27
CA ALA A 173 10.22 -1.18 27.80
C ALA A 173 10.82 -0.30 26.70
N ASP A 174 11.44 -0.90 25.67
CA ASP A 174 12.05 -0.17 24.57
C ASP A 174 10.97 0.47 23.67
N ASP A 175 9.91 -0.25 23.39
CA ASP A 175 8.79 0.23 22.58
C ASP A 175 8.11 1.45 23.23
N LEU A 176 7.88 1.42 24.54
CA LEU A 176 7.37 2.58 25.29
C LEU A 176 8.35 3.76 25.30
N ALA A 177 9.65 3.50 25.52
CA ALA A 177 10.66 4.57 25.53
C ALA A 177 10.73 5.28 24.17
N ARG A 178 10.71 4.52 23.07
CA ARG A 178 10.70 5.03 21.68
C ARG A 178 9.45 5.85 21.40
N ALA A 179 8.27 5.35 21.75
CA ALA A 179 7.01 6.05 21.54
C ALA A 179 6.91 7.36 22.35
N ARG A 180 7.34 7.34 23.63
CA ARG A 180 7.42 8.54 24.49
C ARG A 180 8.36 9.60 23.91
N ALA A 181 9.54 9.20 23.46
CA ALA A 181 10.51 10.11 22.88
C ALA A 181 9.96 10.79 21.61
N LEU A 182 9.34 10.03 20.70
CA LEU A 182 8.72 10.59 19.53
C LEU A 182 7.55 11.52 19.87
N ARG A 183 6.65 11.13 20.77
CA ARG A 183 5.53 11.98 21.19
C ARG A 183 6.02 13.29 21.81
N ALA A 184 7.05 13.23 22.64
CA ALA A 184 7.67 14.43 23.25
C ALA A 184 8.30 15.35 22.20
N ALA A 185 8.95 14.80 21.17
CA ALA A 185 9.59 15.56 20.11
C ALA A 185 8.60 16.17 19.11
N LEU A 186 7.46 15.50 18.84
CA LEU A 186 6.48 15.87 17.85
C LEU A 186 5.35 16.77 18.39
N GLY A 187 5.11 16.74 19.69
CA GLY A 187 3.94 17.40 20.31
C GLY A 187 2.64 16.63 20.07
N PRO A 188 1.51 17.12 20.62
CA PRO A 188 0.24 16.40 20.61
C PRO A 188 -0.50 16.44 19.25
N ASP A 189 -0.23 17.43 18.42
CA ASP A 189 -1.01 17.70 17.20
C ASP A 189 -0.62 16.78 16.02
N VAL A 190 0.55 16.15 16.10
CA VAL A 190 1.03 15.23 15.06
C VAL A 190 0.42 13.85 15.29
N LYS A 191 -0.19 13.28 14.25
CA LYS A 191 -0.69 11.91 14.28
C LYS A 191 0.50 10.95 14.29
N LEU A 192 0.73 10.27 15.42
CA LEU A 192 1.72 9.22 15.54
C LEU A 192 1.04 7.86 15.42
N LEU A 193 1.46 7.08 14.44
CA LEU A 193 1.01 5.73 14.16
C LEU A 193 2.09 4.75 14.61
N ALA A 194 1.72 3.56 15.02
CA ALA A 194 2.69 2.54 15.39
C ALA A 194 2.35 1.21 14.70
N ASP A 195 3.38 0.53 14.19
CA ASP A 195 3.24 -0.74 13.48
C ASP A 195 4.13 -1.79 14.13
N VAL A 196 3.53 -2.92 14.49
CA VAL A 196 4.19 -4.06 15.13
C VAL A 196 4.60 -5.12 14.13
N ASN A 197 4.07 -5.07 12.91
CA ASN A 197 4.29 -6.07 11.86
C ASN A 197 4.10 -7.50 12.39
N GLN A 198 2.99 -7.76 13.10
CA GLN A 198 2.60 -9.08 13.59
C GLN A 198 3.57 -9.69 14.65
N GLY A 199 4.37 -8.85 15.31
CA GLY A 199 5.45 -9.30 16.17
C GLY A 199 5.04 -9.73 17.58
N TRP A 200 3.78 -9.51 18.02
CA TRP A 200 3.33 -9.83 19.37
C TRP A 200 2.32 -10.98 19.40
N ASP A 201 2.22 -11.62 20.57
CA ASP A 201 1.07 -12.43 20.92
C ASP A 201 -0.06 -11.53 21.52
N VAL A 202 -1.26 -12.08 21.64
CA VAL A 202 -2.45 -11.34 22.13
C VAL A 202 -2.23 -10.75 23.53
N ALA A 203 -1.59 -11.47 24.44
CA ALA A 203 -1.36 -11.00 25.81
C ALA A 203 -0.36 -9.84 25.84
N THR A 204 0.69 -9.93 25.03
CA THR A 204 1.68 -8.87 24.86
C THR A 204 1.07 -7.65 24.18
N ALA A 205 0.25 -7.85 23.14
CA ALA A 205 -0.45 -6.79 22.41
C ALA A 205 -1.37 -5.98 23.34
N ILE A 206 -2.20 -6.67 24.14
CA ILE A 206 -3.08 -5.99 25.12
C ILE A 206 -2.27 -5.27 26.19
N ARG A 207 -1.31 -5.94 26.83
CA ARG A 207 -0.47 -5.33 27.89
C ARG A 207 0.29 -4.10 27.39
N THR A 208 0.94 -4.20 26.23
CA THR A 208 1.76 -3.11 25.68
C THR A 208 0.87 -2.02 25.09
N GLY A 209 -0.23 -2.39 24.41
CA GLY A 209 -1.21 -1.46 23.88
C GLY A 209 -1.83 -0.58 24.96
N LEU A 210 -2.26 -1.16 26.10
CA LEU A 210 -2.77 -0.38 27.25
C LEU A 210 -1.72 0.62 27.80
N ALA A 211 -0.45 0.23 27.86
CA ALA A 211 0.61 1.13 28.27
C ALA A 211 0.92 2.23 27.23
N LEU A 212 0.63 1.99 25.95
CA LEU A 212 0.79 2.97 24.86
C LEU A 212 -0.38 3.97 24.77
N GLU A 213 -1.48 3.78 25.47
CA GLU A 213 -2.63 4.70 25.40
C GLU A 213 -2.27 6.13 25.87
N GLU A 214 -1.33 6.28 26.83
CA GLU A 214 -0.80 7.58 27.25
C GLU A 214 -0.14 8.37 26.10
N ILE A 215 0.31 7.67 25.05
CA ILE A 215 0.97 8.25 23.87
C ILE A 215 -0.06 8.88 22.91
N ALA A 216 -1.33 8.52 23.01
CA ALA A 216 -2.40 8.91 22.12
C ALA A 216 -2.04 8.58 20.65
N LEU A 217 -1.73 7.31 20.39
CA LEU A 217 -1.48 6.84 19.02
C LEU A 217 -2.74 7.04 18.17
N PHE A 218 -2.56 7.38 16.90
CA PHE A 218 -3.65 7.46 15.93
C PHE A 218 -4.19 6.07 15.61
N TRP A 219 -3.30 5.06 15.52
CA TRP A 219 -3.61 3.63 15.53
C TRP A 219 -2.43 2.77 15.97
N LEU A 220 -2.71 1.54 16.31
CA LEU A 220 -1.74 0.45 16.48
C LEU A 220 -1.99 -0.58 15.36
N GLU A 221 -0.99 -0.80 14.48
CA GLU A 221 -1.08 -1.59 13.27
C GLU A 221 -0.53 -2.99 13.47
N GLU A 222 -1.25 -4.00 12.96
CA GLU A 222 -0.90 -5.43 12.96
C GLU A 222 -0.23 -5.91 14.27
N PRO A 223 -0.86 -5.75 15.44
CA PRO A 223 -0.22 -6.15 16.71
C PRO A 223 0.03 -7.66 16.80
N VAL A 224 -0.82 -8.50 16.19
CA VAL A 224 -0.76 -9.96 16.20
C VAL A 224 -0.77 -10.53 14.77
N ALA A 225 -0.49 -11.83 14.62
CA ALA A 225 -0.52 -12.50 13.32
C ALA A 225 -1.85 -12.26 12.59
N TYR A 226 -1.80 -11.95 11.29
CA TYR A 226 -2.98 -11.57 10.51
C TYR A 226 -4.00 -12.71 10.36
N GLU A 227 -3.54 -13.96 10.47
CA GLU A 227 -4.43 -15.13 10.45
C GLU A 227 -5.25 -15.29 11.74
N ASP A 228 -4.78 -14.70 12.86
CA ASP A 228 -5.46 -14.79 14.17
C ASP A 228 -6.52 -13.69 14.30
N LEU A 229 -7.61 -13.82 13.53
CA LEU A 229 -8.71 -12.86 13.56
C LEU A 229 -9.40 -12.80 14.93
N GLU A 230 -9.49 -13.91 15.65
CA GLU A 230 -10.07 -13.94 17.00
C GLU A 230 -9.17 -13.20 17.99
N GLY A 231 -7.85 -13.42 17.92
CA GLY A 231 -6.87 -12.68 18.70
C GLY A 231 -6.88 -11.19 18.40
N SER A 232 -6.92 -10.82 17.12
CA SER A 232 -7.06 -9.42 16.68
C SER A 232 -8.32 -8.75 17.22
N ALA A 233 -9.48 -9.44 17.15
CA ALA A 233 -10.74 -8.94 17.70
C ALA A 233 -10.67 -8.73 19.24
N ARG A 234 -9.97 -9.62 19.94
CA ARG A 234 -9.74 -9.48 21.40
C ARG A 234 -8.86 -8.27 21.72
N VAL A 235 -7.84 -7.99 20.90
CA VAL A 235 -6.98 -6.82 21.07
C VAL A 235 -7.78 -5.54 20.79
N ALA A 236 -8.52 -5.48 19.67
CA ALA A 236 -9.37 -4.34 19.33
C ALA A 236 -10.41 -4.03 20.42
N ALA A 237 -11.04 -5.06 20.98
CA ALA A 237 -12.01 -4.89 22.07
C ALA A 237 -11.40 -4.45 23.41
N ALA A 238 -10.10 -4.65 23.62
CA ALA A 238 -9.40 -4.35 24.89
C ALA A 238 -8.78 -2.95 24.92
N LEU A 239 -8.54 -2.32 23.76
CA LEU A 239 -7.84 -1.05 23.64
C LEU A 239 -8.78 0.08 23.22
N VAL A 240 -8.47 1.31 23.68
CA VAL A 240 -9.10 2.55 23.19
C VAL A 240 -8.40 3.02 21.91
N THR A 241 -7.09 2.78 21.81
CA THR A 241 -6.32 3.04 20.58
C THR A 241 -6.85 2.17 19.44
N PRO A 242 -7.28 2.76 18.29
CA PRO A 242 -7.78 1.98 17.17
C PRO A 242 -6.76 0.96 16.66
N ILE A 243 -7.22 -0.22 16.27
CA ILE A 243 -6.40 -1.24 15.61
C ILE A 243 -6.57 -1.10 14.10
N ALA A 244 -5.45 -0.98 13.38
CA ALA A 244 -5.41 -1.03 11.93
C ALA A 244 -4.80 -2.36 11.47
N SER A 245 -5.41 -3.01 10.47
CA SER A 245 -4.93 -4.26 9.91
C SER A 245 -5.56 -4.57 8.55
N GLY A 246 -5.12 -5.64 7.89
CA GLY A 246 -5.70 -6.14 6.65
C GLY A 246 -4.75 -6.11 5.45
N GLU A 247 -3.58 -5.49 5.58
CA GLU A 247 -2.59 -5.42 4.49
C GLU A 247 -2.13 -6.80 4.01
N SER A 248 -2.12 -7.79 4.89
CA SER A 248 -1.67 -9.16 4.61
C SER A 248 -2.75 -10.06 4.00
N GLU A 249 -4.01 -9.60 3.94
CA GLU A 249 -5.13 -10.35 3.37
C GLU A 249 -5.21 -10.27 1.84
N TYR A 250 -5.79 -11.32 1.24
CA TYR A 250 -5.97 -11.41 -0.20
C TYR A 250 -7.43 -11.28 -0.62
N GLY A 251 -7.64 -10.45 -1.66
CA GLY A 251 -8.95 -10.20 -2.23
C GLY A 251 -9.93 -9.52 -1.26
N TRP A 252 -10.99 -8.96 -1.82
CA TRP A 252 -12.01 -8.24 -1.02
C TRP A 252 -12.78 -9.13 -0.04
N LEU A 253 -12.83 -10.45 -0.27
CA LEU A 253 -13.41 -11.39 0.69
C LEU A 253 -12.53 -11.58 1.94
N GLY A 254 -11.22 -11.33 1.85
CA GLY A 254 -10.35 -11.23 3.01
C GLY A 254 -10.78 -10.08 3.92
N MET A 255 -11.08 -8.91 3.35
CA MET A 255 -11.62 -7.78 4.11
C MET A 255 -12.93 -8.13 4.80
N LYS A 256 -13.83 -8.89 4.12
CA LYS A 256 -15.08 -9.34 4.73
C LYS A 256 -14.85 -10.16 6.00
N ARG A 257 -13.83 -11.02 6.03
CA ARG A 257 -13.51 -11.82 7.23
C ARG A 257 -13.15 -10.93 8.43
N TYR A 258 -12.36 -9.86 8.20
CA TYR A 258 -12.04 -8.89 9.23
C TYR A 258 -13.26 -8.12 9.73
N LEU A 259 -14.14 -7.70 8.82
CA LEU A 259 -15.40 -7.02 9.16
C LEU A 259 -16.33 -7.89 10.00
N ASP A 260 -16.54 -9.14 9.57
CA ASP A 260 -17.40 -10.09 10.28
C ASP A 260 -16.85 -10.42 11.68
N ALA A 261 -15.54 -10.55 11.82
CA ALA A 261 -14.85 -10.83 13.08
C ALA A 261 -14.65 -9.59 13.97
N ARG A 262 -14.84 -8.38 13.43
CA ARG A 262 -14.45 -7.11 14.09
C ARG A 262 -13.00 -7.13 14.54
N ALA A 263 -12.12 -7.63 13.67
CA ALA A 263 -10.73 -7.88 13.98
C ALA A 263 -9.83 -6.64 13.85
N ALA A 264 -10.35 -5.51 13.36
CA ALA A 264 -9.68 -4.23 13.30
C ALA A 264 -10.71 -3.11 13.25
N ASP A 265 -10.34 -1.89 13.68
CA ASP A 265 -11.18 -0.69 13.64
C ASP A 265 -11.00 0.07 12.32
N ILE A 266 -9.84 -0.08 11.66
CA ILE A 266 -9.50 0.51 10.36
C ILE A 266 -8.95 -0.61 9.48
N LEU A 267 -9.51 -0.80 8.30
CA LEU A 267 -8.99 -1.77 7.34
C LEU A 267 -7.99 -1.13 6.37
N MET A 268 -6.91 -1.85 6.08
CA MET A 268 -5.81 -1.40 5.24
C MET A 268 -5.58 -2.40 4.09
N PRO A 269 -6.45 -2.43 3.07
CA PRO A 269 -6.21 -3.30 1.93
C PRO A 269 -4.93 -2.91 1.18
N ASP A 270 -4.14 -3.91 0.80
CA ASP A 270 -2.96 -3.75 -0.06
C ASP A 270 -3.37 -3.88 -1.53
N LEU A 271 -2.96 -2.92 -2.36
CA LEU A 271 -3.36 -2.89 -3.78
C LEU A 271 -3.01 -4.18 -4.52
N GLN A 272 -1.78 -4.70 -4.34
CA GLN A 272 -1.36 -5.91 -5.05
C GLN A 272 -2.04 -7.17 -4.51
N ARG A 273 -2.34 -7.23 -3.21
CA ARG A 273 -3.04 -8.38 -2.62
C ARG A 273 -4.55 -8.35 -2.89
N MET A 274 -5.09 -7.17 -3.22
CA MET A 274 -6.48 -7.05 -3.72
C MET A 274 -6.59 -7.42 -5.22
N GLY A 275 -5.47 -7.58 -5.93
CA GLY A 275 -5.45 -7.86 -7.36
C GLY A 275 -5.49 -6.63 -8.25
N GLY A 276 -5.09 -5.47 -7.75
CA GLY A 276 -5.05 -4.20 -8.47
C GLY A 276 -6.21 -3.27 -8.13
N ILE A 277 -6.39 -2.23 -8.92
CA ILE A 277 -7.40 -1.18 -8.70
C ILE A 277 -8.82 -1.76 -8.67
N THR A 278 -9.16 -2.70 -9.57
CA THR A 278 -10.49 -3.32 -9.59
C THR A 278 -10.82 -4.02 -8.27
N GLY A 279 -9.90 -4.83 -7.76
CA GLY A 279 -10.11 -5.53 -6.48
C GLY A 279 -10.07 -4.59 -5.28
N TYR A 280 -9.21 -3.56 -5.33
CA TYR A 280 -9.13 -2.55 -4.28
C TYR A 280 -10.41 -1.72 -4.19
N LEU A 281 -11.00 -1.31 -5.32
CA LEU A 281 -12.33 -0.66 -5.36
C LEU A 281 -13.39 -1.54 -4.70
N ARG A 282 -13.42 -2.85 -5.00
CA ARG A 282 -14.37 -3.78 -4.37
C ARG A 282 -14.19 -3.86 -2.85
N ALA A 283 -12.94 -3.84 -2.38
CA ALA A 283 -12.65 -3.83 -0.94
C ALA A 283 -13.12 -2.53 -0.28
N VAL A 284 -12.87 -1.37 -0.89
CA VAL A 284 -13.32 -0.07 -0.41
C VAL A 284 -14.85 0.03 -0.41
N GLU A 285 -15.51 -0.39 -1.50
CA GLU A 285 -16.98 -0.41 -1.60
C GLU A 285 -17.61 -1.34 -0.55
N LEU A 286 -16.97 -2.48 -0.27
CA LEU A 286 -17.41 -3.39 0.79
C LEU A 286 -17.31 -2.72 2.17
N CYS A 287 -16.20 -2.08 2.48
CA CYS A 287 -16.01 -1.33 3.73
C CYS A 287 -17.05 -0.22 3.88
N ALA A 288 -17.39 0.49 2.80
CA ALA A 288 -18.45 1.50 2.80
C ALA A 288 -19.83 0.91 3.18
N GLY A 289 -20.15 -0.28 2.65
CA GLY A 289 -21.39 -1.00 3.00
C GLY A 289 -21.51 -1.36 4.48
N TYR A 290 -20.38 -1.57 5.15
CA TYR A 290 -20.30 -1.82 6.59
C TYR A 290 -20.10 -0.53 7.41
N GLN A 291 -20.00 0.65 6.77
CA GLN A 291 -19.64 1.93 7.40
C GLN A 291 -18.30 1.85 8.15
N TRP A 292 -17.33 1.11 7.59
CA TRP A 292 -16.04 0.83 8.21
C TRP A 292 -14.94 1.71 7.61
N PRO A 293 -14.10 2.36 8.44
CA PRO A 293 -13.00 3.19 7.95
C PRO A 293 -11.97 2.36 7.16
N VAL A 294 -11.42 2.96 6.09
CA VAL A 294 -10.42 2.34 5.25
C VAL A 294 -9.20 3.24 5.06
N SER A 295 -8.01 2.66 5.12
CA SER A 295 -6.74 3.29 4.79
C SER A 295 -6.10 2.53 3.61
N SER A 296 -4.83 2.80 3.32
CA SER A 296 -4.09 2.08 2.29
C SER A 296 -2.83 1.44 2.87
N HIS A 297 -2.33 0.42 2.18
CA HIS A 297 -0.99 -0.09 2.33
C HIS A 297 -0.24 0.08 1.02
N LEU A 298 0.91 0.76 1.05
CA LEU A 298 1.81 1.00 -0.08
C LEU A 298 1.14 1.57 -1.36
N PHE A 299 1.85 1.54 -2.49
CA PHE A 299 1.35 1.87 -3.84
C PHE A 299 0.67 3.24 -3.92
N MET A 300 1.24 4.26 -3.28
CA MET A 300 0.61 5.58 -3.12
C MET A 300 0.12 6.20 -4.44
N GLU A 301 0.81 5.94 -5.55
CA GLU A 301 0.48 6.44 -6.89
C GLU A 301 -0.83 5.87 -7.43
N SER A 302 -1.17 4.64 -7.02
CA SER A 302 -2.34 3.90 -7.49
C SER A 302 -3.42 3.75 -6.42
N SER A 303 -3.02 3.59 -5.15
CA SER A 303 -3.94 3.54 -4.00
C SER A 303 -4.56 4.91 -3.70
N GLY A 304 -3.78 5.98 -3.85
CA GLY A 304 -4.23 7.36 -3.61
C GLY A 304 -5.46 7.76 -4.44
N PRO A 305 -5.46 7.56 -5.77
CA PRO A 305 -6.63 7.79 -6.61
C PRO A 305 -7.88 7.02 -6.16
N VAL A 306 -7.75 5.78 -5.70
CA VAL A 306 -8.89 5.01 -5.19
C VAL A 306 -9.34 5.55 -3.83
N LEU A 307 -8.42 5.80 -2.90
CA LEU A 307 -8.76 6.33 -1.58
C LEU A 307 -9.42 7.71 -1.68
N ALA A 308 -9.06 8.53 -2.68
CA ALA A 308 -9.71 9.81 -2.95
C ALA A 308 -11.20 9.70 -3.29
N THR A 309 -11.68 8.52 -3.72
CA THR A 309 -13.10 8.26 -3.97
C THR A 309 -13.89 7.87 -2.72
N ALA A 310 -13.19 7.54 -1.62
CA ALA A 310 -13.78 6.94 -0.44
C ALA A 310 -14.10 8.01 0.62
N PRO A 311 -15.38 8.34 0.88
CA PRO A 311 -15.74 9.31 1.94
C PRO A 311 -15.39 8.81 3.35
N HIS A 312 -15.22 7.50 3.52
CA HIS A 312 -14.77 6.82 4.74
C HIS A 312 -13.26 6.51 4.72
N GLY A 313 -12.52 7.02 3.71
CA GLY A 313 -11.07 6.95 3.62
C GLY A 313 -10.41 7.81 4.70
N VAL A 314 -9.48 7.21 5.43
CA VAL A 314 -8.85 7.86 6.59
C VAL A 314 -7.57 8.59 6.21
N ILE A 315 -6.59 7.85 5.66
CA ILE A 315 -5.26 8.37 5.38
C ILE A 315 -4.51 7.43 4.44
N LEU A 316 -3.65 7.99 3.57
CA LEU A 316 -2.83 7.27 2.58
C LEU A 316 -1.44 6.98 3.16
N GLU A 317 -0.92 5.79 2.99
CA GLU A 317 0.47 5.48 3.27
C GLU A 317 1.39 6.10 2.22
N HIS A 318 2.36 6.92 2.66
CA HIS A 318 3.41 7.47 1.81
C HIS A 318 4.70 6.66 2.00
N MET A 319 5.04 5.84 0.99
CA MET A 319 6.24 5.02 0.93
C MET A 319 7.00 5.30 -0.37
N ASP A 320 8.23 5.76 -0.27
CA ASP A 320 9.03 6.29 -1.37
C ASP A 320 9.89 5.26 -2.13
N TRP A 321 9.73 3.97 -1.86
CA TRP A 321 10.57 2.92 -2.43
C TRP A 321 10.64 2.92 -3.96
N TRP A 322 9.55 3.33 -4.63
CA TRP A 322 9.42 3.32 -6.09
C TRP A 322 9.49 4.71 -6.73
N GLU A 323 9.63 5.79 -5.95
CA GLU A 323 9.67 7.17 -6.49
C GLU A 323 10.72 7.35 -7.60
N SER A 324 11.86 6.67 -7.49
CA SER A 324 12.91 6.73 -8.50
C SER A 324 12.54 6.12 -9.86
N LEU A 325 11.46 5.34 -9.94
CA LEU A 325 10.93 4.77 -11.18
C LEU A 325 10.12 5.80 -12.00
N PHE A 326 9.80 6.95 -11.41
CA PHE A 326 9.02 8.00 -12.03
C PHE A 326 9.85 9.26 -12.25
N ASP A 327 9.49 10.08 -13.26
CA ASP A 327 10.13 11.35 -13.55
C ASP A 327 9.78 12.43 -12.52
N ASP A 328 8.59 12.33 -11.93
CA ASP A 328 8.08 13.24 -10.90
C ASP A 328 7.76 12.48 -9.60
N ARG A 329 7.74 13.21 -8.48
CA ARG A 329 7.30 12.72 -7.18
C ARG A 329 5.91 13.25 -6.86
N LEU A 330 5.18 12.51 -6.03
CA LEU A 330 3.94 13.02 -5.45
C LEU A 330 4.26 14.04 -4.35
N PRO A 331 3.89 15.32 -4.50
CA PRO A 331 4.19 16.31 -3.48
C PRO A 331 3.30 16.12 -2.25
N VAL A 332 3.90 16.30 -1.06
CA VAL A 332 3.18 16.38 0.21
C VAL A 332 3.04 17.84 0.60
N VAL A 333 1.81 18.31 0.72
CA VAL A 333 1.49 19.68 1.09
C VAL A 333 0.51 19.68 2.25
N ASP A 334 0.93 20.23 3.39
CA ASP A 334 0.12 20.30 4.61
C ASP A 334 -0.52 18.96 4.99
N GLY A 335 0.29 17.91 5.06
CA GLY A 335 -0.13 16.57 5.48
C GLY A 335 -0.99 15.81 4.46
N ALA A 336 -1.05 16.25 3.21
CA ALA A 336 -1.75 15.56 2.14
C ALA A 336 -0.86 15.38 0.90
N VAL A 337 -0.94 14.22 0.27
CA VAL A 337 -0.44 14.01 -1.09
C VAL A 337 -1.35 14.74 -2.07
N VAL A 338 -0.75 15.41 -3.05
CA VAL A 338 -1.47 16.02 -4.17
C VAL A 338 -1.28 15.17 -5.41
N LEU A 339 -2.35 14.49 -5.82
CA LEU A 339 -2.37 13.64 -7.01
C LEU A 339 -2.25 14.50 -8.28
N PRO A 340 -1.53 14.04 -9.33
CA PRO A 340 -1.36 14.78 -10.55
C PRO A 340 -2.67 15.08 -11.30
N ASP A 341 -2.77 16.25 -11.92
CA ASP A 341 -3.89 16.62 -12.80
C ASP A 341 -3.52 16.39 -14.27
N ARG A 342 -2.94 15.23 -14.55
CA ARG A 342 -2.54 14.74 -15.89
C ARG A 342 -3.22 13.40 -16.15
N PRO A 343 -3.52 13.03 -17.42
CA PRO A 343 -4.17 11.78 -17.76
C PRO A 343 -3.44 10.54 -17.19
N GLY A 344 -4.20 9.55 -16.76
CA GLY A 344 -3.70 8.35 -16.11
C GLY A 344 -3.30 8.59 -14.66
N ILE A 345 -2.35 7.81 -14.15
CA ILE A 345 -1.67 8.04 -12.86
C ILE A 345 -0.96 9.41 -12.88
N GLY A 346 -0.64 9.90 -14.07
CA GLY A 346 -0.06 11.22 -14.28
C GLY A 346 1.43 11.32 -13.95
N LEU A 347 2.10 10.21 -13.68
CA LEU A 347 3.54 10.10 -13.47
C LEU A 347 4.21 9.43 -14.68
N GLY A 348 5.20 10.08 -15.28
CA GLY A 348 6.01 9.50 -16.36
C GLY A 348 6.98 8.46 -15.82
N LEU A 349 7.20 7.35 -16.56
CA LEU A 349 8.22 6.38 -16.19
C LEU A 349 9.61 6.87 -16.53
N ASN A 350 10.51 6.86 -15.56
CA ASN A 350 11.91 7.23 -15.72
C ASN A 350 12.68 6.11 -16.45
N ARG A 351 12.89 6.27 -17.74
CA ARG A 351 13.56 5.28 -18.60
C ARG A 351 14.99 4.97 -18.18
N ALA A 352 15.71 5.96 -17.65
CA ALA A 352 17.07 5.75 -17.14
C ALA A 352 17.07 4.89 -15.87
N ALA A 353 16.10 5.10 -14.98
CA ALA A 353 15.93 4.29 -13.78
C ALA A 353 15.54 2.83 -14.13
N LEU A 354 14.63 2.62 -15.07
CA LEU A 354 14.28 1.28 -15.55
C LEU A 354 15.51 0.54 -16.10
N ALA A 355 16.36 1.23 -16.88
CA ALA A 355 17.59 0.64 -17.39
C ALA A 355 18.60 0.32 -16.25
N ARG A 356 18.73 1.24 -15.28
CA ARG A 356 19.67 1.12 -14.14
C ARG A 356 19.33 -0.02 -13.20
N TYR A 357 18.03 -0.23 -12.91
CA TYR A 357 17.57 -1.22 -11.92
C TYR A 357 17.16 -2.56 -12.54
N ARG A 358 17.38 -2.76 -13.82
CA ARG A 358 17.04 -4.01 -14.52
C ARG A 358 17.72 -5.19 -13.84
N ALA A 359 16.91 -6.23 -13.48
CA ALA A 359 17.34 -7.45 -12.80
C ALA A 359 17.67 -8.58 -13.79
#